data_c5b2841d51d4628eca88533d7f5fbf63
#
_entry.id   c5b2841d51d4628eca88533d7f5fbf63
#
_cell.length_a   1.000
_cell.length_b   1.000
_cell.length_c   1.000
_cell.angle_alpha   90.00
_cell.angle_beta   90.00
_cell.angle_gamma   90.00
#
_symmetry.space_group_name_H-M   'P 1'
#
loop_
_entity.id
_entity.type
_entity.pdbx_description
1 polymer ?
#
loop_
_entity_poly.entity_id
_entity_poly.type
_entity_poly.pdbx_seq_one_letter_code
_entity_poly.pdbx_strand_id
1 'polypeptide(L)'
;MGVSFPAGTLVRTGAERATLVRRTYSLVFVSVLFTVAGSMFALSQPALLQAVAAHPIISMLAMFAPLFIALKARDAFPANIGLVLLFTFAMGVVISPALYIYGQQKPGLITQAAILTIGAFGVLTAYAFTSRRDFSAWGSFFMVGLWVLIGTSLLNLFFRNAAMDLWLAGVTVLVFSGLLVFDTWRIRNQYGPNDYVPAAVAIYLDLLNLFMAILRIFGGRRD
;
A
#
# COMPACT_ATOMS: atom_id res chain seq x y z
N MET A 1 36.87 -29.44 0.03
CA MET A 1 36.66 -28.13 0.68
C MET A 1 35.17 -27.83 0.64
N GLY A 2 34.47 -28.02 1.77
CA GLY A 2 33.04 -27.71 1.85
C GLY A 2 32.87 -26.21 2.04
N VAL A 3 32.18 -25.57 1.13
CA VAL A 3 31.77 -24.16 1.27
C VAL A 3 30.62 -24.14 2.28
N SER A 4 30.89 -23.71 3.51
CA SER A 4 29.85 -23.44 4.50
C SER A 4 29.14 -22.14 4.13
N PHE A 5 27.91 -22.22 3.65
CA PHE A 5 27.04 -21.05 3.48
C PHE A 5 26.61 -20.54 4.86
N PRO A 6 26.59 -19.22 5.10
CA PRO A 6 26.06 -18.69 6.34
C PRO A 6 24.60 -19.10 6.50
N ALA A 7 24.23 -19.56 7.71
CA ALA A 7 22.87 -19.91 8.07
C ALA A 7 21.95 -18.69 7.81
N GLY A 8 21.09 -18.77 6.78
CA GLY A 8 20.18 -17.70 6.43
C GLY A 8 20.00 -17.43 4.92
N THR A 9 20.88 -17.92 4.06
CA THR A 9 20.67 -17.85 2.60
C THR A 9 19.77 -19.00 2.14
N LEU A 10 18.46 -18.76 2.15
CA LEU A 10 17.50 -19.66 1.51
C LEU A 10 17.78 -19.66 -0.01
N VAL A 11 18.50 -20.67 -0.49
CA VAL A 11 18.65 -20.90 -1.93
C VAL A 11 17.31 -21.39 -2.46
N ARG A 12 16.54 -20.45 -3.04
CA ARG A 12 15.22 -20.77 -3.60
C ARG A 12 15.36 -21.35 -4.99
N THR A 13 14.58 -22.39 -5.27
CA THR A 13 14.38 -22.85 -6.64
C THR A 13 13.61 -21.78 -7.44
N GLY A 14 13.81 -21.73 -8.76
CA GLY A 14 13.05 -20.82 -9.62
C GLY A 14 11.53 -21.03 -9.52
N ALA A 15 11.08 -22.27 -9.30
CA ALA A 15 9.68 -22.62 -9.15
C ALA A 15 9.06 -22.08 -7.83
N GLU A 16 9.79 -22.15 -6.71
CA GLU A 16 9.34 -21.60 -5.43
C GLU A 16 9.19 -20.06 -5.49
N ARG A 17 10.14 -19.39 -6.12
CA ARG A 17 10.08 -17.95 -6.35
C ARG A 17 8.88 -17.57 -7.23
N ALA A 18 8.66 -18.27 -8.33
CA ALA A 18 7.52 -18.02 -9.20
C ALA A 18 6.18 -18.21 -8.47
N THR A 19 6.09 -19.22 -7.60
CA THR A 19 4.91 -19.48 -6.78
C THR A 19 4.68 -18.34 -5.75
N LEU A 20 5.73 -17.89 -5.05
CA LEU A 20 5.64 -16.77 -4.12
C LEU A 20 5.16 -15.50 -4.82
N VAL A 21 5.79 -15.14 -5.95
CA VAL A 21 5.40 -13.97 -6.76
C VAL A 21 3.93 -14.05 -7.16
N ARG A 22 3.52 -15.18 -7.73
CA ARG A 22 2.12 -15.37 -8.16
C ARG A 22 1.15 -15.22 -7.00
N ARG A 23 1.38 -15.86 -5.85
CA ARG A 23 0.51 -15.77 -4.66
C ARG A 23 0.45 -14.33 -4.14
N THR A 24 1.60 -13.67 -4.04
CA THR A 24 1.69 -12.27 -3.58
C THR A 24 0.86 -11.35 -4.46
N TYR A 25 1.12 -11.32 -5.77
CA TYR A 25 0.43 -10.39 -6.68
C TYR A 25 -1.05 -10.75 -6.89
N SER A 26 -1.41 -12.04 -6.83
CA SER A 26 -2.83 -12.44 -6.82
C SER A 26 -3.54 -11.90 -5.57
N LEU A 27 -2.91 -11.97 -4.39
CA LEU A 27 -3.51 -11.43 -3.16
C LEU A 27 -3.58 -9.90 -3.21
N VAL A 28 -2.56 -9.21 -3.75
CA VAL A 28 -2.61 -7.76 -3.98
C VAL A 28 -3.80 -7.38 -4.87
N PHE A 29 -3.97 -8.08 -5.99
CA PHE A 29 -5.08 -7.84 -6.91
C PHE A 29 -6.45 -8.00 -6.24
N VAL A 30 -6.66 -9.10 -5.52
CA VAL A 30 -7.91 -9.33 -4.76
C VAL A 30 -8.09 -8.28 -3.67
N SER A 31 -7.02 -7.89 -2.97
CA SER A 31 -7.03 -6.82 -1.97
C SER A 31 -7.51 -5.49 -2.53
N VAL A 32 -7.05 -5.11 -3.73
CA VAL A 32 -7.52 -3.90 -4.41
C VAL A 32 -9.02 -4.00 -4.72
N LEU A 33 -9.51 -5.15 -5.20
CA LEU A 33 -10.95 -5.35 -5.44
C LEU A 33 -11.76 -5.22 -4.15
N PHE A 34 -11.27 -5.76 -3.03
CA PHE A 34 -11.94 -5.61 -1.73
C PHE A 34 -11.93 -4.15 -1.25
N THR A 35 -10.86 -3.39 -1.52
CA THR A 35 -10.82 -1.93 -1.23
C THR A 35 -11.85 -1.18 -2.06
N VAL A 36 -11.96 -1.49 -3.35
CA VAL A 36 -13.01 -0.90 -4.21
C VAL A 36 -14.40 -1.26 -3.70
N ALA A 37 -14.65 -2.52 -3.36
CA ALA A 37 -15.93 -2.96 -2.80
C ALA A 37 -16.25 -2.25 -1.47
N GLY A 38 -15.27 -2.12 -0.56
CA GLY A 38 -15.44 -1.40 0.71
C GLY A 38 -15.75 0.09 0.50
N SER A 39 -15.07 0.75 -0.44
CA SER A 39 -15.36 2.15 -0.75
C SER A 39 -16.74 2.34 -1.38
N MET A 40 -17.13 1.48 -2.32
CA MET A 40 -18.48 1.51 -2.91
C MET A 40 -19.56 1.25 -1.88
N PHE A 41 -19.35 0.29 -0.97
CA PHE A 41 -20.25 0.02 0.14
C PHE A 41 -20.42 1.26 1.02
N ALA A 42 -19.34 1.90 1.45
CA ALA A 42 -19.42 3.09 2.31
C ALA A 42 -20.08 4.27 1.58
N LEU A 43 -19.80 4.46 0.29
CA LEU A 43 -20.43 5.51 -0.53
C LEU A 43 -21.93 5.30 -0.72
N SER A 44 -22.43 4.05 -0.65
CA SER A 44 -23.85 3.73 -0.71
C SER A 44 -24.58 3.94 0.64
N GLN A 45 -23.84 4.18 1.74
CA GLN A 45 -24.37 4.30 3.11
C GLN A 45 -24.03 5.67 3.71
N PRO A 46 -24.88 6.71 3.52
CA PRO A 46 -24.57 8.06 3.98
C PRO A 46 -24.24 8.17 5.48
N ALA A 47 -24.90 7.38 6.33
CA ALA A 47 -24.63 7.35 7.75
C ALA A 47 -23.22 6.83 8.08
N LEU A 48 -22.77 5.76 7.38
CA LEU A 48 -21.43 5.22 7.54
C LEU A 48 -20.38 6.22 7.04
N LEU A 49 -20.60 6.82 5.88
CA LEU A 49 -19.70 7.83 5.30
C LEU A 49 -19.51 9.00 6.26
N GLN A 50 -20.61 9.51 6.86
CA GLN A 50 -20.55 10.59 7.85
C GLN A 50 -19.84 10.15 9.13
N ALA A 51 -20.08 8.94 9.64
CA ALA A 51 -19.43 8.42 10.84
C ALA A 51 -17.92 8.30 10.65
N VAL A 52 -17.47 7.79 9.50
CA VAL A 52 -16.03 7.69 9.16
C VAL A 52 -15.41 9.08 9.03
N ALA A 53 -16.10 10.02 8.38
CA ALA A 53 -15.63 11.40 8.24
C ALA A 53 -15.55 12.15 9.58
N ALA A 54 -16.50 11.89 10.50
CA ALA A 54 -16.53 12.50 11.84
C ALA A 54 -15.45 11.94 12.78
N HIS A 55 -15.07 10.67 12.61
CA HIS A 55 -14.14 9.97 13.49
C HIS A 55 -12.95 9.34 12.73
N PRO A 56 -12.13 10.13 11.99
CA PRO A 56 -11.11 9.59 11.10
C PRO A 56 -10.04 8.79 11.85
N ILE A 57 -9.60 9.23 13.03
CA ILE A 57 -8.58 8.54 13.82
C ILE A 57 -9.09 7.19 14.33
N ILE A 58 -10.32 7.14 14.85
CA ILE A 58 -10.93 5.90 15.35
C ILE A 58 -11.10 4.92 14.21
N SER A 59 -11.62 5.37 13.06
CA SER A 59 -11.80 4.56 11.87
C SER A 59 -10.48 3.98 11.36
N MET A 60 -9.42 4.82 11.34
CA MET A 60 -8.08 4.40 10.95
C MET A 60 -7.51 3.36 11.92
N LEU A 61 -7.64 3.54 13.23
CA LEU A 61 -7.16 2.58 14.22
C LEU A 61 -7.92 1.25 14.15
N ALA A 62 -9.25 1.32 13.99
CA ALA A 62 -10.11 0.13 13.92
C ALA A 62 -9.78 -0.75 12.70
N MET A 63 -9.45 -0.15 11.54
CA MET A 63 -9.11 -0.91 10.34
C MET A 63 -7.80 -1.70 10.47
N PHE A 64 -6.85 -1.27 11.32
CA PHE A 64 -5.59 -2.00 11.51
C PHE A 64 -5.74 -3.26 12.36
N ALA A 65 -6.83 -3.41 13.13
CA ALA A 65 -7.04 -4.58 13.99
C ALA A 65 -7.00 -5.92 13.20
N PRO A 66 -7.73 -6.09 12.08
CA PRO A 66 -7.64 -7.30 11.28
C PRO A 66 -6.23 -7.55 10.72
N LEU A 67 -5.51 -6.48 10.33
CA LEU A 67 -4.15 -6.59 9.82
C LEU A 67 -3.20 -7.14 10.88
N PHE A 68 -3.21 -6.58 12.10
CA PHE A 68 -2.34 -7.06 13.17
C PHE A 68 -2.62 -8.52 13.55
N ILE A 69 -3.90 -8.92 13.52
CA ILE A 69 -4.29 -10.32 13.74
C ILE A 69 -3.78 -11.19 12.59
N ALA A 70 -3.93 -10.75 11.32
CA ALA A 70 -3.45 -11.48 10.15
C ALA A 70 -1.93 -11.70 10.18
N LEU A 71 -1.16 -10.68 10.58
CA LEU A 71 0.30 -10.78 10.67
C LEU A 71 0.76 -11.70 11.79
N LYS A 72 0.03 -11.77 12.91
CA LYS A 72 0.29 -12.74 13.98
C LYS A 72 -0.12 -14.16 13.60
N ALA A 73 -1.21 -14.30 12.87
CA ALA A 73 -1.79 -15.57 12.41
C ALA A 73 -1.30 -15.94 10.99
N ARG A 74 -0.08 -15.52 10.59
CA ARG A 74 0.43 -15.69 9.24
C ARG A 74 0.42 -17.14 8.73
N ASP A 75 0.54 -18.11 9.65
CA ASP A 75 0.57 -19.54 9.33
C ASP A 75 -0.84 -20.19 9.42
N ALA A 76 -1.87 -19.44 9.85
CA ALA A 76 -3.24 -19.93 10.00
C ALA A 76 -4.04 -19.79 8.70
N PHE A 77 -3.65 -20.54 7.67
CA PHE A 77 -4.42 -20.59 6.42
C PHE A 77 -5.77 -21.33 6.65
N PRO A 78 -6.92 -20.88 6.11
CA PRO A 78 -7.11 -19.71 5.26
C PRO A 78 -7.45 -18.39 6.01
N ALA A 79 -7.49 -18.42 7.35
CA ALA A 79 -7.93 -17.28 8.18
C ALA A 79 -7.07 -16.01 7.96
N ASN A 80 -5.77 -16.17 7.76
CA ASN A 80 -4.86 -15.07 7.47
C ASN A 80 -5.25 -14.28 6.20
N ILE A 81 -5.67 -14.98 5.14
CA ILE A 81 -6.15 -14.33 3.90
C ILE A 81 -7.46 -13.60 4.17
N GLY A 82 -8.43 -14.23 4.87
CA GLY A 82 -9.71 -13.60 5.23
C GLY A 82 -9.51 -12.31 6.03
N LEU A 83 -8.55 -12.30 6.96
CA LEU A 83 -8.22 -11.11 7.76
C LEU A 83 -7.57 -10.00 6.91
N VAL A 84 -6.70 -10.34 5.95
CA VAL A 84 -6.15 -9.35 5.02
C VAL A 84 -7.25 -8.75 4.14
N LEU A 85 -8.17 -9.57 3.63
CA LEU A 85 -9.28 -9.08 2.82
C LEU A 85 -10.25 -8.21 3.64
N LEU A 86 -10.50 -8.56 4.90
CA LEU A 86 -11.27 -7.71 5.81
C LEU A 86 -10.56 -6.37 6.06
N PHE A 87 -9.25 -6.38 6.28
CA PHE A 87 -8.44 -5.16 6.41
C PHE A 87 -8.55 -4.29 5.15
N THR A 88 -8.38 -4.88 3.96
CA THR A 88 -8.42 -4.11 2.71
C THR A 88 -9.81 -3.59 2.36
N PHE A 89 -10.87 -4.32 2.74
CA PHE A 89 -12.25 -3.83 2.67
C PHE A 89 -12.45 -2.64 3.62
N ALA A 90 -12.03 -2.77 4.89
CA ALA A 90 -12.11 -1.68 5.88
C ALA A 90 -11.29 -0.46 5.43
N MET A 91 -10.14 -0.68 4.78
CA MET A 91 -9.36 0.40 4.18
C MET A 91 -10.17 1.16 3.13
N GLY A 92 -10.91 0.45 2.27
CA GLY A 92 -11.83 1.07 1.30
C GLY A 92 -12.90 1.93 1.99
N VAL A 93 -13.48 1.44 3.09
CA VAL A 93 -14.43 2.22 3.90
C VAL A 93 -13.78 3.48 4.47
N VAL A 94 -12.55 3.38 5.00
CA VAL A 94 -11.85 4.52 5.63
C VAL A 94 -11.44 5.60 4.63
N ILE A 95 -11.07 5.24 3.40
CA ILE A 95 -10.71 6.22 2.37
C ILE A 95 -11.93 6.82 1.65
N SER A 96 -13.14 6.27 1.84
CA SER A 96 -14.34 6.68 1.08
C SER A 96 -14.73 8.16 1.24
N PRO A 97 -14.56 8.85 2.41
CA PRO A 97 -14.82 10.29 2.49
C PRO A 97 -13.91 11.11 1.57
N ALA A 98 -12.64 10.73 1.47
CA ALA A 98 -11.73 11.40 0.55
C ALA A 98 -12.13 11.16 -0.91
N LEU A 99 -12.47 9.91 -1.27
CA LEU A 99 -12.96 9.59 -2.61
C LEU A 99 -14.25 10.33 -2.96
N TYR A 100 -15.17 10.49 -1.99
CA TYR A 100 -16.38 11.28 -2.17
C TYR A 100 -16.06 12.74 -2.50
N ILE A 101 -15.19 13.38 -1.70
CA ILE A 101 -14.78 14.78 -1.90
C ILE A 101 -14.13 14.96 -3.29
N TYR A 102 -13.15 14.13 -3.63
CA TYR A 102 -12.44 14.22 -4.90
C TYR A 102 -13.33 13.90 -6.11
N GLY A 103 -14.28 12.95 -5.96
CA GLY A 103 -15.26 12.63 -6.98
C GLY A 103 -16.22 13.76 -7.31
N GLN A 104 -16.55 14.60 -6.30
CA GLN A 104 -17.40 15.78 -6.49
C GLN A 104 -16.65 16.98 -7.10
N GLN A 105 -15.33 17.07 -6.92
CA GLN A 105 -14.53 18.19 -7.42
C GLN A 105 -14.40 18.16 -8.94
N LYS A 106 -14.03 17.01 -9.50
CA LYS A 106 -13.82 16.83 -10.96
C LYS A 106 -14.27 15.43 -11.40
N PRO A 107 -15.18 15.32 -12.37
CA PRO A 107 -15.51 14.03 -12.97
C PRO A 107 -14.27 13.35 -13.55
N GLY A 108 -14.10 12.06 -13.26
CA GLY A 108 -12.98 11.27 -13.80
C GLY A 108 -11.64 11.39 -13.06
N LEU A 109 -11.53 12.26 -12.05
CA LEU A 109 -10.29 12.47 -11.30
C LEU A 109 -9.79 11.17 -10.63
N ILE A 110 -10.69 10.42 -10.02
CA ILE A 110 -10.37 9.12 -9.39
C ILE A 110 -9.87 8.13 -10.44
N THR A 111 -10.53 8.08 -11.61
CA THR A 111 -10.14 7.19 -12.71
C THR A 111 -8.75 7.55 -13.26
N GLN A 112 -8.48 8.85 -13.46
CA GLN A 112 -7.15 9.31 -13.89
C GLN A 112 -6.05 8.94 -12.90
N ALA A 113 -6.29 9.15 -11.61
CA ALA A 113 -5.36 8.75 -10.55
C ALA A 113 -5.14 7.24 -10.54
N ALA A 114 -6.19 6.44 -10.69
CA ALA A 114 -6.09 4.98 -10.74
C ALA A 114 -5.29 4.49 -11.96
N ILE A 115 -5.55 5.04 -13.16
CA ILE A 115 -4.80 4.66 -14.37
C ILE A 115 -3.31 4.99 -14.22
N LEU A 116 -2.98 6.19 -13.72
CA LEU A 116 -1.58 6.58 -13.52
C LEU A 116 -0.91 5.71 -12.45
N THR A 117 -1.62 5.39 -11.38
CA THR A 117 -1.10 4.50 -10.33
C THR A 117 -0.82 3.10 -10.86
N ILE A 118 -1.73 2.52 -11.64
CA ILE A 118 -1.55 1.20 -12.27
C ILE A 118 -0.36 1.23 -13.23
N GLY A 119 -0.24 2.29 -14.04
CA GLY A 119 0.90 2.47 -14.95
C GLY A 119 2.23 2.56 -14.19
N ALA A 120 2.29 3.41 -13.15
CA ALA A 120 3.47 3.55 -12.30
C ALA A 120 3.82 2.21 -11.60
N PHE A 121 2.83 1.54 -11.04
CA PHE A 121 2.97 0.22 -10.43
C PHE A 121 3.58 -0.81 -11.39
N GLY A 122 3.06 -0.88 -12.63
CA GLY A 122 3.56 -1.80 -13.65
C GLY A 122 5.01 -1.52 -14.02
N VAL A 123 5.35 -0.24 -14.27
CA VAL A 123 6.72 0.18 -14.62
C VAL A 123 7.71 -0.08 -13.48
N LEU A 124 7.36 0.34 -12.25
CA LEU A 124 8.25 0.18 -11.09
C LEU A 124 8.46 -1.29 -10.73
N THR A 125 7.39 -2.10 -10.80
CA THR A 125 7.47 -3.55 -10.58
C THR A 125 8.34 -4.21 -11.65
N ALA A 126 8.14 -3.91 -12.94
CA ALA A 126 8.97 -4.43 -14.02
C ALA A 126 10.45 -4.03 -13.85
N TYR A 127 10.71 -2.77 -13.48
CA TYR A 127 12.06 -2.30 -13.17
C TYR A 127 12.70 -3.09 -12.03
N ALA A 128 11.98 -3.30 -10.92
CA ALA A 128 12.49 -4.04 -9.77
C ALA A 128 12.79 -5.51 -10.09
N PHE A 129 11.98 -6.15 -10.97
CA PHE A 129 12.24 -7.54 -11.41
C PHE A 129 13.41 -7.65 -12.38
N THR A 130 13.62 -6.68 -13.26
CA THR A 130 14.68 -6.72 -14.28
C THR A 130 16.01 -6.16 -13.78
N SER A 131 15.98 -5.28 -12.78
CA SER A 131 17.17 -4.64 -12.22
C SER A 131 18.10 -5.66 -11.54
N ARG A 132 19.41 -5.53 -11.83
CA ARG A 132 20.47 -6.29 -11.15
C ARG A 132 21.04 -5.55 -9.93
N ARG A 133 20.51 -4.38 -9.61
CA ARG A 133 20.98 -3.56 -8.48
C ARG A 133 20.57 -4.18 -7.16
N ASP A 134 21.40 -4.01 -6.16
CA ASP A 134 21.07 -4.33 -4.76
C ASP A 134 20.37 -3.12 -4.13
N PHE A 135 19.15 -3.35 -3.67
CA PHE A 135 18.33 -2.34 -2.99
C PHE A 135 18.30 -2.54 -1.46
N SER A 136 19.16 -3.40 -0.89
CA SER A 136 19.15 -3.72 0.55
C SER A 136 19.27 -2.47 1.45
N ALA A 137 20.11 -1.52 1.08
CA ALA A 137 20.32 -0.27 1.81
C ALA A 137 19.10 0.70 1.73
N TRP A 138 18.23 0.52 0.75
CA TRP A 138 17.08 1.41 0.53
C TRP A 138 16.01 1.28 1.62
N GLY A 139 15.90 0.09 2.24
CA GLY A 139 14.93 -0.16 3.30
C GLY A 139 15.07 0.81 4.47
N SER A 140 16.29 1.00 4.97
CA SER A 140 16.56 1.95 6.07
C SER A 140 16.30 3.39 5.66
N PHE A 141 16.69 3.77 4.44
CA PHE A 141 16.47 5.12 3.92
C PHE A 141 14.96 5.44 3.81
N PHE A 142 14.18 4.55 3.21
CA PHE A 142 12.74 4.76 3.07
C PHE A 142 11.98 4.64 4.40
N MET A 143 12.47 3.82 5.34
CA MET A 143 11.89 3.78 6.68
C MET A 143 12.02 5.14 7.37
N VAL A 144 13.17 5.80 7.30
CA VAL A 144 13.34 7.17 7.82
C VAL A 144 12.42 8.14 7.06
N GLY A 145 12.38 8.04 5.72
CA GLY A 145 11.47 8.85 4.90
C GLY A 145 10.00 8.69 5.30
N LEU A 146 9.57 7.47 5.58
CA LEU A 146 8.21 7.17 6.05
C LEU A 146 7.90 7.83 7.40
N TRP A 147 8.82 7.75 8.38
CA TRP A 147 8.65 8.42 9.67
C TRP A 147 8.58 9.94 9.53
N VAL A 148 9.42 10.53 8.67
CA VAL A 148 9.37 11.97 8.36
C VAL A 148 8.04 12.33 7.72
N LEU A 149 7.54 11.53 6.76
CA LEU A 149 6.23 11.76 6.15
C LEU A 149 5.09 11.69 7.16
N ILE A 150 5.07 10.68 8.04
CA ILE A 150 4.06 10.55 9.09
C ILE A 150 4.11 11.74 10.02
N GLY A 151 5.28 12.10 10.54
CA GLY A 151 5.44 13.23 11.46
C GLY A 151 5.00 14.56 10.83
N THR A 152 5.42 14.83 9.58
CA THR A 152 5.07 16.05 8.86
C THR A 152 3.59 16.10 8.51
N SER A 153 2.99 14.94 8.15
CA SER A 153 1.55 14.84 7.89
C SER A 153 0.72 15.13 9.16
N LEU A 154 1.16 14.62 10.31
CA LEU A 154 0.53 14.92 11.60
C LEU A 154 0.63 16.42 11.94
N LEU A 155 1.78 17.02 11.72
CA LEU A 155 1.94 18.47 11.90
C LEU A 155 1.01 19.25 10.96
N ASN A 156 0.93 18.86 9.68
CA ASN A 156 0.05 19.55 8.72
C ASN A 156 -1.45 19.42 9.07
N LEU A 157 -1.85 18.38 9.82
CA LEU A 157 -3.22 18.24 10.32
C LEU A 157 -3.60 19.42 11.26
N PHE A 158 -2.63 19.94 12.02
CA PHE A 158 -2.83 21.10 12.90
C PHE A 158 -2.74 22.42 12.14
N PHE A 159 -1.75 22.56 11.25
CA PHE A 159 -1.50 23.81 10.53
C PHE A 159 -2.41 24.01 9.32
N ARG A 160 -2.98 22.93 8.75
CA ARG A 160 -3.89 22.94 7.61
C ARG A 160 -3.38 23.75 6.41
N ASN A 161 -2.08 23.64 6.12
CA ASN A 161 -1.45 24.40 5.04
C ASN A 161 -1.59 23.64 3.71
N ALA A 162 -2.33 24.21 2.77
CA ALA A 162 -2.60 23.58 1.46
C ALA A 162 -1.33 23.43 0.60
N ALA A 163 -0.39 24.39 0.66
CA ALA A 163 0.88 24.25 -0.06
C ALA A 163 1.71 23.09 0.50
N MET A 164 1.76 22.95 1.82
CA MET A 164 2.43 21.85 2.49
C MET A 164 1.78 20.51 2.15
N ASP A 165 0.45 20.46 2.03
CA ASP A 165 -0.28 19.25 1.65
C ASP A 165 0.12 18.75 0.25
N LEU A 166 0.26 19.66 -0.71
CA LEU A 166 0.71 19.32 -2.06
C LEU A 166 2.17 18.86 -2.09
N TRP A 167 3.06 19.50 -1.33
CA TRP A 167 4.45 19.07 -1.17
C TRP A 167 4.55 17.69 -0.55
N LEU A 168 3.79 17.42 0.52
CA LEU A 168 3.71 16.11 1.16
C LEU A 168 3.22 15.04 0.18
N ALA A 169 2.23 15.36 -0.65
CA ALA A 169 1.75 14.42 -1.66
C ALA A 169 2.86 14.09 -2.69
N GLY A 170 3.62 15.08 -3.16
CA GLY A 170 4.76 14.87 -4.05
C GLY A 170 5.86 14.00 -3.42
N VAL A 171 6.24 14.28 -2.18
CA VAL A 171 7.23 13.47 -1.45
C VAL A 171 6.69 12.06 -1.19
N THR A 172 5.40 11.91 -0.90
CA THR A 172 4.74 10.60 -0.73
C THR A 172 4.86 9.77 -2.02
N VAL A 173 4.63 10.35 -3.19
CA VAL A 173 4.81 9.64 -4.47
C VAL A 173 6.25 9.12 -4.60
N LEU A 174 7.26 9.92 -4.30
CA LEU A 174 8.66 9.51 -4.40
C LEU A 174 8.99 8.39 -3.41
N VAL A 175 8.60 8.55 -2.14
CA VAL A 175 8.89 7.56 -1.09
C VAL A 175 8.21 6.22 -1.38
N PHE A 176 6.91 6.22 -1.72
CA PHE A 176 6.19 4.97 -1.97
C PHE A 176 6.52 4.34 -3.33
N SER A 177 6.96 5.12 -4.32
CA SER A 177 7.56 4.57 -5.54
C SER A 177 8.86 3.83 -5.23
N GLY A 178 9.70 4.38 -4.37
CA GLY A 178 10.93 3.73 -3.94
C GLY A 178 10.68 2.52 -3.05
N LEU A 179 9.72 2.58 -2.12
CA LEU A 179 9.29 1.45 -1.30
C LEU A 179 8.77 0.30 -2.17
N LEU A 180 7.94 0.59 -3.17
CA LEU A 180 7.42 -0.40 -4.11
C LEU A 180 8.55 -1.14 -4.85
N VAL A 181 9.59 -0.43 -5.30
CA VAL A 181 10.79 -1.06 -5.90
C VAL A 181 11.51 -1.92 -4.88
N PHE A 182 11.71 -1.42 -3.66
CA PHE A 182 12.37 -2.13 -2.58
C PHE A 182 11.61 -3.39 -2.16
N ASP A 183 10.29 -3.29 -1.94
CA ASP A 183 9.48 -4.42 -1.50
C ASP A 183 9.31 -5.47 -2.60
N THR A 184 9.24 -5.06 -3.88
CA THR A 184 9.32 -6.00 -5.02
C THR A 184 10.68 -6.71 -5.05
N TRP A 185 11.79 -6.01 -4.82
CA TRP A 185 13.11 -6.61 -4.71
C TRP A 185 13.20 -7.60 -3.53
N ARG A 186 12.57 -7.28 -2.37
CA ARG A 186 12.50 -8.19 -1.21
C ARG A 186 11.77 -9.50 -1.56
N ILE A 187 10.68 -9.44 -2.33
CA ILE A 187 9.96 -10.65 -2.80
C ILE A 187 10.92 -11.55 -3.58
N ARG A 188 11.79 -10.96 -4.39
CA ARG A 188 12.76 -11.71 -5.18
C ARG A 188 13.91 -12.28 -4.35
N ASN A 189 14.38 -11.56 -3.30
CA ASN A 189 15.67 -11.83 -2.67
C ASN A 189 15.59 -12.21 -1.18
N GLN A 190 14.55 -11.82 -0.45
CA GLN A 190 14.49 -11.96 1.01
C GLN A 190 13.33 -12.81 1.54
N TYR A 191 12.11 -12.64 0.98
CA TYR A 191 10.93 -13.35 1.51
C TYR A 191 11.02 -14.87 1.30
N GLY A 192 10.59 -15.68 2.32
CA GLY A 192 10.44 -17.13 2.25
C GLY A 192 9.26 -17.57 1.37
N PRO A 193 9.17 -18.85 1.01
CA PRO A 193 8.11 -19.37 0.15
C PRO A 193 6.69 -19.14 0.70
N ASN A 194 6.54 -19.06 2.02
CA ASN A 194 5.28 -18.86 2.72
C ASN A 194 5.00 -17.40 3.12
N ASP A 195 5.93 -16.47 2.86
CA ASP A 195 5.80 -15.06 3.26
C ASP A 195 4.97 -14.22 2.26
N TYR A 196 4.08 -14.85 1.48
CA TYR A 196 3.26 -14.17 0.49
C TYR A 196 2.25 -13.19 1.11
N VAL A 197 1.79 -13.43 2.35
CA VAL A 197 0.85 -12.54 3.07
C VAL A 197 1.53 -11.23 3.46
N PRO A 198 2.63 -11.21 4.24
CA PRO A 198 3.32 -9.95 4.55
C PRO A 198 3.85 -9.25 3.29
N ALA A 199 4.30 -9.99 2.28
CA ALA A 199 4.72 -9.44 1.01
C ALA A 199 3.57 -8.73 0.26
N ALA A 200 2.38 -9.35 0.23
CA ALA A 200 1.21 -8.75 -0.40
C ALA A 200 0.71 -7.51 0.34
N VAL A 201 0.73 -7.52 1.68
CA VAL A 201 0.35 -6.35 2.50
C VAL A 201 1.31 -5.18 2.23
N ALA A 202 2.62 -5.41 2.16
CA ALA A 202 3.60 -4.36 1.88
C ALA A 202 3.32 -3.72 0.51
N ILE A 203 3.27 -4.51 -0.57
CA ILE A 203 2.98 -4.02 -1.93
C ILE A 203 1.61 -3.32 -2.02
N TYR A 204 0.59 -3.85 -1.33
CA TYR A 204 -0.74 -3.24 -1.30
C TYR A 204 -0.72 -1.84 -0.65
N LEU A 205 -0.02 -1.70 0.48
CA LEU A 205 0.10 -0.41 1.17
C LEU A 205 0.87 0.61 0.33
N ASP A 206 1.95 0.20 -0.35
CA ASP A 206 2.68 1.06 -1.28
C ASP A 206 1.78 1.55 -2.41
N LEU A 207 1.05 0.64 -3.03
CA LEU A 207 0.13 0.94 -4.13
C LEU A 207 -0.99 1.90 -3.70
N LEU A 208 -1.59 1.66 -2.52
CA LEU A 208 -2.66 2.50 -2.00
C LEU A 208 -2.18 3.92 -1.66
N ASN A 209 -1.03 4.02 -0.98
CA ASN A 209 -0.46 5.32 -0.64
C ASN A 209 -0.04 6.10 -1.88
N LEU A 210 0.51 5.42 -2.89
CA LEU A 210 0.83 6.01 -4.19
C LEU A 210 -0.45 6.54 -4.87
N PHE A 211 -1.53 5.76 -4.89
CA PHE A 211 -2.83 6.17 -5.41
C PHE A 211 -3.36 7.40 -4.69
N MET A 212 -3.39 7.39 -3.36
CA MET A 212 -3.90 8.51 -2.55
C MET A 212 -3.06 9.77 -2.73
N ALA A 213 -1.75 9.65 -2.88
CA ALA A 213 -0.87 10.79 -3.14
C ALA A 213 -1.08 11.37 -4.53
N ILE A 214 -1.21 10.55 -5.57
CA ILE A 214 -1.52 10.98 -6.95
C ILE A 214 -2.89 11.65 -6.99
N LEU A 215 -3.90 11.05 -6.34
CA LEU A 215 -5.24 11.61 -6.24
C LEU A 215 -5.24 12.99 -5.58
N ARG A 216 -4.44 13.17 -4.51
CA ARG A 216 -4.26 14.45 -3.82
C ARG A 216 -3.58 15.49 -4.71
N ILE A 217 -2.56 15.12 -5.49
CA ILE A 217 -1.90 16.03 -6.43
C ILE A 217 -2.89 16.51 -7.51
N PHE A 218 -3.70 15.62 -8.05
CA PHE A 218 -4.67 15.98 -9.07
C PHE A 218 -5.83 16.82 -8.50
N GLY A 219 -6.30 16.51 -7.30
CA GLY A 219 -7.35 17.27 -6.61
C GLY A 219 -6.89 18.60 -6.07
N GLY A 220 -5.61 18.76 -5.73
CA GLY A 220 -5.04 20.01 -5.22
C GLY A 220 -4.73 21.05 -6.30
N ARG A 221 -4.80 20.71 -7.61
CA ARG A 221 -4.75 21.68 -8.71
C ARG A 221 -6.07 22.44 -8.74
N ARG A 222 -6.09 23.60 -8.08
CA ARG A 222 -7.10 24.65 -8.36
C ARG A 222 -6.68 25.30 -9.68
N ASP A 223 -7.44 25.04 -10.74
CA ASP A 223 -7.42 25.84 -11.95
C ASP A 223 -8.16 27.15 -11.67
#